data_2229b2832a8e2c722a0eec2918b8078c
#
_entry.id   2229b2832a8e2c722a0eec2918b8078c
#
_cell.length_a   1.000
_cell.length_b   1.000
_cell.length_c   1.000
_cell.angle_alpha   90.00
_cell.angle_beta   90.00
_cell.angle_gamma   90.00
#
_symmetry.space_group_name_H-M   'P 1'
#
loop_
_entity.id
_entity.type
_entity.pdbx_description
1 polymer ?
#
loop_
_entity_poly.entity_id
_entity_poly.type
_entity_poly.pdbx_seq_one_letter_code
_entity_poly.pdbx_strand_id
1 'polypeptide(L)'
;MKKLVMAILAFATLNMFAGDLDLWKNSTLNKIVQSGELRVGMEPGYMPFEMKDKKGNIIGYDVDMARKMAKEMGVKLTLVPTSWDGIIAGLITDKFDIIMSGMTITQQRNLKINFADPYIVIGQTIMMKKELESTVKTAKDLDKEGFTIVTKLGVTGEIAAKKFFKNAKIVTFETESDAISEVLNGKADAMIYDQPYNSIFMDEKGKDKLIHLDKPLTYEPLGWAIRKGDPDFLNWLNNFLRQSQEDKVVGFSDELYEKWLVDTSWLQRVQ
;
A
#
# COMPACT_ATOMS: atom_id res chain seq x y z
N MET A 1 -4.15 -11.04 63.41
CA MET A 1 -5.07 -11.72 62.48
C MET A 1 -5.67 -10.77 61.44
N LYS A 2 -6.22 -9.60 61.77
CA LYS A 2 -6.80 -8.66 60.77
C LYS A 2 -5.83 -8.14 59.70
N LYS A 3 -4.53 -7.94 60.03
CA LYS A 3 -3.52 -7.48 59.08
C LYS A 3 -3.08 -8.57 58.05
N LEU A 4 -3.13 -9.84 58.47
CA LEU A 4 -2.81 -10.97 57.60
C LEU A 4 -3.91 -11.25 56.57
N VAL A 5 -5.18 -11.07 56.94
CA VAL A 5 -6.34 -11.24 56.09
C VAL A 5 -6.38 -10.16 55.01
N MET A 6 -5.99 -8.89 55.32
CA MET A 6 -5.90 -7.80 54.36
C MET A 6 -4.80 -8.01 53.31
N ALA A 7 -3.65 -8.61 53.68
CA ALA A 7 -2.57 -8.90 52.76
C ALA A 7 -2.95 -10.02 51.77
N ILE A 8 -3.70 -11.03 52.20
CA ILE A 8 -4.19 -12.12 51.33
C ILE A 8 -5.25 -11.64 50.36
N LEU A 9 -6.15 -10.74 50.78
CA LEU A 9 -7.15 -10.12 49.89
C LEU A 9 -6.50 -9.21 48.85
N ALA A 10 -5.44 -8.45 49.18
CA ALA A 10 -4.72 -7.60 48.23
C ALA A 10 -3.97 -8.45 47.16
N PHE A 11 -3.43 -9.63 47.54
CA PHE A 11 -2.78 -10.54 46.59
C PHE A 11 -3.78 -11.26 45.69
N ALA A 12 -4.98 -11.58 46.16
CA ALA A 12 -6.03 -12.20 45.37
C ALA A 12 -6.63 -11.24 44.33
N THR A 13 -6.74 -9.93 44.67
CA THR A 13 -7.25 -8.92 43.73
C THR A 13 -6.22 -8.55 42.62
N LEU A 14 -4.91 -8.68 42.87
CA LEU A 14 -3.88 -8.47 41.84
C LEU A 14 -3.91 -9.56 40.76
N ASN A 15 -4.29 -10.79 41.12
CA ASN A 15 -4.42 -11.87 40.13
C ASN A 15 -5.70 -11.82 39.29
N MET A 16 -6.71 -11.03 39.67
CA MET A 16 -7.94 -10.88 38.88
C MET A 16 -7.79 -9.92 37.67
N PHE A 17 -6.71 -9.13 37.63
CA PHE A 17 -6.44 -8.23 36.51
C PHE A 17 -5.32 -8.70 35.58
N ALA A 18 -4.64 -9.80 35.88
CA ALA A 18 -3.80 -10.50 34.94
C ALA A 18 -4.70 -11.37 34.05
N GLY A 19 -5.48 -10.72 33.15
CA GLY A 19 -6.06 -11.45 32.03
C GLY A 19 -4.89 -12.17 31.35
N ASP A 20 -5.02 -13.50 31.15
CA ASP A 20 -4.06 -14.31 30.40
C ASP A 20 -3.82 -13.64 29.04
N LEU A 21 -2.74 -12.85 28.95
CA LEU A 21 -2.18 -12.39 27.70
C LEU A 21 -1.55 -13.61 27.01
N ASP A 22 -2.41 -14.49 26.50
CA ASP A 22 -1.98 -15.64 25.71
C ASP A 22 -1.58 -15.12 24.31
N LEU A 23 -0.38 -14.55 24.24
CA LEU A 23 0.21 -14.02 23.00
C LEU A 23 0.23 -15.11 21.92
N TRP A 24 0.39 -16.37 22.32
CA TRP A 24 0.39 -17.50 21.40
C TRP A 24 -0.96 -17.68 20.72
N LYS A 25 -2.06 -17.68 21.46
CA LYS A 25 -3.42 -17.86 20.90
C LYS A 25 -3.86 -16.65 20.06
N ASN A 26 -3.32 -15.47 20.36
CA ASN A 26 -3.70 -14.23 19.67
C ASN A 26 -2.81 -13.92 18.45
N SER A 27 -1.68 -14.59 18.28
CA SER A 27 -0.79 -14.41 17.12
C SER A 27 -1.50 -14.76 15.81
N THR A 28 -1.54 -13.83 14.88
CA THR A 28 -2.03 -14.07 13.52
C THR A 28 -1.13 -15.07 12.78
N LEU A 29 0.18 -15.03 13.02
CA LEU A 29 1.12 -16.01 12.45
C LEU A 29 0.72 -17.45 12.81
N ASN A 30 0.42 -17.69 14.09
CA ASN A 30 0.00 -19.01 14.55
C ASN A 30 -1.34 -19.43 13.96
N LYS A 31 -2.30 -18.50 13.83
CA LYS A 31 -3.59 -18.76 13.18
C LYS A 31 -3.41 -19.14 11.72
N ILE A 32 -2.55 -18.44 10.98
CA ILE A 32 -2.22 -18.75 9.58
C ILE A 32 -1.64 -20.16 9.45
N VAL A 33 -0.63 -20.49 10.28
CA VAL A 33 0.01 -21.81 10.24
C VAL A 33 -0.97 -22.93 10.61
N GLN A 34 -1.81 -22.72 11.63
CA GLN A 34 -2.80 -23.71 12.07
C GLN A 34 -3.95 -23.89 11.05
N SER A 35 -4.39 -22.83 10.40
CA SER A 35 -5.44 -22.89 9.37
C SER A 35 -4.90 -23.43 8.03
N GLY A 36 -3.59 -23.37 7.80
CA GLY A 36 -2.96 -23.70 6.53
C GLY A 36 -3.24 -22.66 5.42
N GLU A 37 -3.63 -21.42 5.78
CA GLU A 37 -4.03 -20.41 4.80
C GLU A 37 -3.56 -19.01 5.23
N LEU A 38 -2.93 -18.27 4.29
CA LEU A 38 -2.61 -16.86 4.38
C LEU A 38 -3.62 -16.09 3.50
N ARG A 39 -4.45 -15.25 4.12
CA ARG A 39 -5.42 -14.38 3.43
C ARG A 39 -4.82 -12.99 3.28
N VAL A 40 -4.67 -12.51 2.05
CA VAL A 40 -4.06 -11.21 1.73
C VAL A 40 -5.09 -10.28 1.11
N GLY A 41 -5.40 -9.18 1.79
CA GLY A 41 -6.24 -8.11 1.27
C GLY A 41 -5.45 -7.20 0.34
N MET A 42 -6.02 -6.91 -0.86
CA MET A 42 -5.42 -6.02 -1.85
C MET A 42 -6.49 -5.42 -2.77
N GLU A 43 -6.18 -4.26 -3.37
CA GLU A 43 -7.03 -3.63 -4.38
C GLU A 43 -6.42 -3.83 -5.78
N PRO A 44 -6.93 -4.78 -6.60
CA PRO A 44 -6.32 -5.08 -7.91
C PRO A 44 -6.67 -4.02 -8.96
N GLY A 45 -5.82 -3.04 -9.11
CA GLY A 45 -5.87 -1.90 -10.03
C GLY A 45 -4.57 -1.11 -10.00
N TYR A 46 -3.76 -1.29 -8.98
CA TYR A 46 -2.57 -0.50 -8.72
C TYR A 46 -1.31 -1.11 -9.37
N MET A 47 -1.05 -0.75 -10.62
CA MET A 47 0.20 -1.11 -11.33
C MET A 47 1.43 -0.46 -10.67
N PRO A 48 2.56 -1.17 -10.54
CA PRO A 48 2.84 -2.56 -10.87
C PRO A 48 2.69 -3.53 -9.67
N PHE A 49 2.10 -3.07 -8.57
CA PHE A 49 2.04 -3.83 -7.31
C PHE A 49 0.99 -4.93 -7.34
N GLU A 50 -0.24 -4.62 -7.76
CA GLU A 50 -1.31 -5.58 -7.96
C GLU A 50 -2.31 -5.12 -9.03
N MET A 51 -2.51 -5.94 -10.05
CA MET A 51 -3.44 -5.68 -11.14
C MET A 51 -4.00 -6.98 -11.71
N LYS A 52 -5.06 -6.88 -12.51
CA LYS A 52 -5.61 -8.04 -13.21
C LYS A 52 -4.95 -8.21 -14.58
N ASP A 53 -4.58 -9.45 -14.90
CA ASP A 53 -4.18 -9.81 -16.26
C ASP A 53 -5.42 -9.99 -17.16
N LYS A 54 -5.22 -10.17 -18.47
CA LYS A 54 -6.29 -10.44 -19.46
C LYS A 54 -7.16 -11.65 -19.14
N LYS A 55 -6.68 -12.57 -18.32
CA LYS A 55 -7.40 -13.78 -17.87
C LYS A 55 -8.15 -13.55 -16.56
N GLY A 56 -8.03 -12.36 -15.96
CA GLY A 56 -8.63 -12.01 -14.68
C GLY A 56 -7.82 -12.46 -13.45
N ASN A 57 -6.62 -13.01 -13.63
CA ASN A 57 -5.75 -13.34 -12.50
C ASN A 57 -5.14 -12.06 -11.92
N ILE A 58 -4.98 -12.03 -10.59
CA ILE A 58 -4.25 -10.94 -9.93
C ILE A 58 -2.76 -11.26 -10.00
N ILE A 59 -1.99 -10.31 -10.51
CA ILE A 59 -0.53 -10.37 -10.69
C ILE A 59 0.10 -9.05 -10.24
N GLY A 60 1.39 -9.05 -9.95
CA GLY A 60 2.14 -7.86 -9.57
C GLY A 60 3.20 -8.15 -8.52
N TYR A 61 3.92 -7.10 -8.13
CA TYR A 61 5.00 -7.16 -7.14
C TYR A 61 4.51 -7.72 -5.79
N ASP A 62 3.46 -7.11 -5.20
CA ASP A 62 2.91 -7.52 -3.91
C ASP A 62 2.31 -8.93 -3.97
N VAL A 63 1.78 -9.33 -5.13
CA VAL A 63 1.24 -10.69 -5.34
C VAL A 63 2.35 -11.74 -5.33
N ASP A 64 3.49 -11.46 -5.97
CA ASP A 64 4.62 -12.39 -5.97
C ASP A 64 5.30 -12.46 -4.60
N MET A 65 5.40 -11.33 -3.88
CA MET A 65 5.85 -11.31 -2.49
C MET A 65 4.91 -12.14 -1.59
N ALA A 66 3.60 -12.00 -1.75
CA ALA A 66 2.61 -12.80 -1.00
C ALA A 66 2.74 -14.30 -1.31
N ARG A 67 3.00 -14.68 -2.56
CA ARG A 67 3.27 -16.08 -2.94
C ARG A 67 4.52 -16.64 -2.27
N LYS A 68 5.60 -15.86 -2.26
CA LYS A 68 6.84 -16.23 -1.57
C LYS A 68 6.60 -16.39 -0.07
N MET A 69 5.90 -15.45 0.55
CA MET A 69 5.54 -15.46 1.96
C MET A 69 4.73 -16.71 2.34
N ALA A 70 3.67 -17.02 1.59
CA ALA A 70 2.86 -18.21 1.82
C ALA A 70 3.67 -19.52 1.66
N LYS A 71 4.59 -19.55 0.69
CA LYS A 71 5.51 -20.70 0.48
C LYS A 71 6.44 -20.90 1.67
N GLU A 72 7.02 -19.82 2.21
CA GLU A 72 7.91 -19.91 3.39
C GLU A 72 7.15 -20.33 4.65
N MET A 73 5.88 -19.95 4.78
CA MET A 73 5.00 -20.41 5.87
C MET A 73 4.50 -21.85 5.66
N GLY A 74 4.65 -22.43 4.47
CA GLY A 74 4.10 -23.76 4.13
C GLY A 74 2.58 -23.79 4.05
N VAL A 75 1.93 -22.68 3.68
CA VAL A 75 0.47 -22.51 3.65
C VAL A 75 -0.05 -22.11 2.25
N LYS A 76 -1.36 -22.27 2.06
CA LYS A 76 -2.05 -21.79 0.86
C LYS A 76 -2.15 -20.27 0.88
N LEU A 77 -1.97 -19.60 -0.28
CA LEU A 77 -2.28 -18.19 -0.47
C LEU A 77 -3.71 -18.01 -0.95
N THR A 78 -4.45 -17.11 -0.30
CA THR A 78 -5.76 -16.62 -0.78
C THR A 78 -5.71 -15.10 -0.91
N LEU A 79 -5.84 -14.61 -2.14
CA LEU A 79 -5.97 -13.17 -2.40
C LEU A 79 -7.42 -12.75 -2.21
N VAL A 80 -7.64 -11.67 -1.44
CA VAL A 80 -8.97 -11.14 -1.12
C VAL A 80 -9.12 -9.74 -1.73
N PRO A 81 -9.64 -9.63 -2.96
CA PRO A 81 -9.89 -8.35 -3.60
C PRO A 81 -10.82 -7.48 -2.74
N THR A 82 -10.38 -6.27 -2.47
CA THR A 82 -11.09 -5.35 -1.57
C THR A 82 -10.88 -3.92 -2.07
N SER A 83 -11.94 -3.11 -2.12
CA SER A 83 -11.83 -1.70 -2.48
C SER A 83 -11.01 -0.93 -1.43
N TRP A 84 -10.32 0.12 -1.88
CA TRP A 84 -9.39 0.90 -1.05
C TRP A 84 -10.04 1.50 0.20
N ASP A 85 -11.22 2.07 0.06
CA ASP A 85 -12.00 2.68 1.15
C ASP A 85 -12.35 1.69 2.27
N GLY A 86 -12.53 0.41 1.95
CA GLY A 86 -12.86 -0.66 2.87
C GLY A 86 -11.67 -1.49 3.38
N ILE A 87 -10.45 -1.31 2.84
CA ILE A 87 -9.36 -2.26 3.06
C ILE A 87 -8.87 -2.29 4.51
N ILE A 88 -8.73 -1.13 5.17
CA ILE A 88 -8.35 -1.07 6.59
C ILE A 88 -9.44 -1.66 7.49
N ALA A 89 -10.71 -1.39 7.20
CA ALA A 89 -11.82 -1.97 7.93
C ALA A 89 -11.86 -3.50 7.76
N GLY A 90 -11.59 -4.01 6.55
CA GLY A 90 -11.47 -5.43 6.27
C GLY A 90 -10.39 -6.11 7.10
N LEU A 91 -9.23 -5.49 7.25
CA LEU A 91 -8.15 -5.99 8.12
C LEU A 91 -8.59 -6.05 9.59
N ILE A 92 -9.16 -4.96 10.10
CA ILE A 92 -9.59 -4.85 11.51
C ILE A 92 -10.69 -5.86 11.85
N THR A 93 -11.58 -6.15 10.90
CA THR A 93 -12.70 -7.10 11.06
C THR A 93 -12.36 -8.53 10.67
N ASP A 94 -11.07 -8.85 10.50
CA ASP A 94 -10.55 -10.21 10.23
C ASP A 94 -11.04 -10.84 8.90
N LYS A 95 -11.31 -10.02 7.88
CA LYS A 95 -11.60 -10.54 6.54
C LYS A 95 -10.36 -11.15 5.88
N PHE A 96 -9.18 -10.66 6.24
CA PHE A 96 -7.88 -11.15 5.82
C PHE A 96 -6.84 -10.88 6.92
N ASP A 97 -5.67 -11.46 6.76
CA ASP A 97 -4.63 -11.49 7.79
C ASP A 97 -3.66 -10.31 7.67
N ILE A 98 -3.42 -9.84 6.45
CA ILE A 98 -2.46 -8.81 6.09
C ILE A 98 -2.99 -8.01 4.89
N ILE A 99 -2.64 -6.72 4.82
CA ILE A 99 -2.79 -5.90 3.60
C ILE A 99 -1.43 -5.88 2.90
N MET A 100 -1.42 -6.29 1.63
CA MET A 100 -0.29 -6.12 0.70
C MET A 100 -0.88 -5.46 -0.55
N SER A 101 -0.80 -4.13 -0.62
CA SER A 101 -1.48 -3.30 -1.64
C SER A 101 -0.86 -1.91 -1.75
N GLY A 102 0.48 -1.85 -1.85
CA GLY A 102 1.21 -0.59 -2.01
C GLY A 102 0.85 0.48 -0.97
N MET A 103 0.54 0.08 0.27
CA MET A 103 0.01 1.03 1.25
C MET A 103 1.11 1.86 1.89
N THR A 104 1.08 3.18 1.68
CA THR A 104 2.00 4.12 2.35
C THR A 104 1.85 4.08 3.86
N ILE A 105 2.95 3.94 4.57
CA ILE A 105 3.03 4.08 6.02
C ILE A 105 2.81 5.55 6.37
N THR A 106 1.72 5.84 7.08
CA THR A 106 1.45 7.20 7.60
C THR A 106 1.13 7.12 9.09
N GLN A 107 1.40 8.21 9.83
CA GLN A 107 1.06 8.27 11.25
C GLN A 107 -0.45 8.10 11.48
N GLN A 108 -1.26 8.63 10.57
CA GLN A 108 -2.73 8.49 10.62
C GLN A 108 -3.17 7.02 10.52
N ARG A 109 -2.58 6.25 9.60
CA ARG A 109 -2.85 4.82 9.45
C ARG A 109 -2.31 4.03 10.65
N ASN A 110 -1.12 4.40 11.16
CA ASN A 110 -0.52 3.80 12.35
C ASN A 110 -1.36 3.95 13.64
N LEU A 111 -2.27 4.91 13.68
CA LEU A 111 -3.24 4.99 14.81
C LEU A 111 -4.23 3.81 14.80
N LYS A 112 -4.47 3.16 13.66
CA LYS A 112 -5.48 2.10 13.50
C LYS A 112 -4.89 0.72 13.29
N ILE A 113 -3.76 0.62 12.58
CA ILE A 113 -3.10 -0.62 12.18
C ILE A 113 -1.60 -0.52 12.46
N ASN A 114 -0.87 -1.64 12.42
CA ASN A 114 0.59 -1.68 12.43
C ASN A 114 1.12 -1.96 11.02
N PHE A 115 2.37 -1.55 10.77
CA PHE A 115 3.07 -1.83 9.53
C PHE A 115 4.36 -2.60 9.82
N ALA A 116 4.71 -3.52 8.92
CA ALA A 116 6.07 -4.01 8.80
C ALA A 116 7.02 -2.88 8.33
N ASP A 117 8.31 -3.11 8.41
CA ASP A 117 9.33 -2.20 7.87
C ASP A 117 9.02 -1.89 6.40
N PRO A 118 9.41 -0.71 5.88
CA PRO A 118 9.20 -0.38 4.48
C PRO A 118 9.89 -1.36 3.55
N TYR A 119 9.16 -1.86 2.53
CA TYR A 119 9.74 -2.71 1.50
C TYR A 119 10.19 -1.94 0.26
N ILE A 120 9.62 -0.76 0.02
CA ILE A 120 9.99 0.17 -1.05
C ILE A 120 9.64 1.60 -0.63
N VAL A 121 10.39 2.58 -1.14
CA VAL A 121 10.10 4.01 -0.96
C VAL A 121 9.85 4.61 -2.33
N ILE A 122 8.72 5.29 -2.46
CA ILE A 122 8.29 5.99 -3.68
C ILE A 122 7.97 7.45 -3.36
N GLY A 123 7.37 8.17 -4.28
CA GLY A 123 6.85 9.53 -4.06
C GLY A 123 5.65 9.83 -4.95
N GLN A 124 4.91 10.86 -4.62
CA GLN A 124 3.87 11.41 -5.47
C GLN A 124 4.50 12.23 -6.59
N THR A 125 4.08 12.00 -7.83
CA THR A 125 4.49 12.76 -9.01
C THR A 125 3.27 13.24 -9.79
N ILE A 126 3.48 14.01 -10.85
CA ILE A 126 2.39 14.65 -11.58
C ILE A 126 2.44 14.22 -13.05
N MET A 127 1.34 13.69 -13.57
CA MET A 127 1.07 13.61 -14.99
C MET A 127 0.17 14.78 -15.40
N MET A 128 0.53 15.54 -16.43
CA MET A 128 -0.24 16.69 -16.91
C MET A 128 -0.45 16.63 -18.42
N LYS A 129 -1.42 17.40 -18.91
CA LYS A 129 -1.64 17.57 -20.35
C LYS A 129 -0.40 18.10 -21.04
N LYS A 130 -0.08 17.56 -22.23
CA LYS A 130 1.10 17.94 -23.02
C LYS A 130 1.11 19.42 -23.41
N GLU A 131 -0.07 20.00 -23.65
CA GLU A 131 -0.22 21.41 -24.01
C GLU A 131 0.33 22.37 -22.93
N LEU A 132 0.47 21.91 -21.70
CA LEU A 132 1.02 22.68 -20.60
C LEU A 132 2.54 22.65 -20.51
N GLU A 133 3.21 21.84 -21.33
CA GLU A 133 4.67 21.62 -21.27
C GLU A 133 5.49 22.91 -21.33
N SER A 134 5.07 23.89 -22.14
CA SER A 134 5.78 25.17 -22.29
C SER A 134 5.65 26.08 -21.09
N THR A 135 4.55 25.99 -20.32
CA THR A 135 4.18 26.93 -19.27
C THR A 135 4.27 26.38 -17.85
N VAL A 136 4.27 25.06 -17.71
CA VAL A 136 4.32 24.33 -16.43
C VAL A 136 5.60 23.52 -16.35
N LYS A 137 6.43 23.80 -15.35
CA LYS A 137 7.69 23.09 -15.07
C LYS A 137 7.73 22.47 -13.69
N THR A 138 6.86 22.93 -12.79
CA THR A 138 6.80 22.50 -11.39
C THR A 138 5.35 22.40 -10.92
N ALA A 139 5.13 21.70 -9.80
CA ALA A 139 3.82 21.64 -9.15
C ALA A 139 3.25 23.05 -8.83
N LYS A 140 4.13 24.01 -8.48
CA LYS A 140 3.72 25.38 -8.17
C LYS A 140 3.08 26.11 -9.36
N ASP A 141 3.50 25.77 -10.57
CA ASP A 141 2.95 26.40 -11.77
C ASP A 141 1.51 25.95 -12.04
N LEU A 142 1.10 24.78 -11.52
CA LEU A 142 -0.25 24.26 -11.56
C LEU A 142 -1.15 24.79 -10.44
N ASP A 143 -0.60 25.42 -9.39
CA ASP A 143 -1.39 25.94 -8.27
C ASP A 143 -1.97 27.33 -8.56
N LYS A 144 -2.87 27.41 -9.52
CA LYS A 144 -3.55 28.65 -9.94
C LYS A 144 -5.04 28.40 -10.14
N GLU A 145 -5.83 29.47 -9.99
CA GLU A 145 -7.25 29.44 -10.38
C GLU A 145 -7.40 29.03 -11.86
N GLY A 146 -8.41 28.25 -12.13
CA GLY A 146 -8.70 27.71 -13.46
C GLY A 146 -8.08 26.36 -13.74
N PHE A 147 -7.05 25.92 -12.99
CA PHE A 147 -6.53 24.55 -13.11
C PHE A 147 -7.35 23.55 -12.30
N THR A 148 -7.49 22.36 -12.85
CA THR A 148 -8.13 21.21 -12.19
C THR A 148 -7.12 20.06 -12.03
N ILE A 149 -6.86 19.69 -10.77
CA ILE A 149 -5.97 18.60 -10.40
C ILE A 149 -6.84 17.42 -9.95
N VAL A 150 -6.59 16.24 -10.51
CA VAL A 150 -7.32 15.02 -10.15
C VAL A 150 -6.43 14.05 -9.41
N THR A 151 -7.04 13.20 -8.59
CA THR A 151 -6.37 12.10 -7.88
C THR A 151 -7.39 11.05 -7.45
N LYS A 152 -6.90 9.91 -6.97
CA LYS A 152 -7.75 8.88 -6.36
C LYS A 152 -8.17 9.30 -4.95
N LEU A 153 -9.38 8.94 -4.56
CA LEU A 153 -9.95 9.21 -3.24
C LEU A 153 -9.28 8.35 -2.14
N GLY A 154 -8.99 8.95 -0.99
CA GLY A 154 -8.51 8.25 0.21
C GLY A 154 -7.04 7.80 0.18
N VAL A 155 -6.29 8.17 -0.88
CA VAL A 155 -4.86 7.87 -0.99
C VAL A 155 -3.99 9.05 -0.54
N THR A 156 -2.69 8.83 -0.38
CA THR A 156 -1.72 9.89 -0.02
C THR A 156 -1.58 10.94 -1.12
N GLY A 157 -1.87 10.60 -2.36
CA GLY A 157 -1.98 11.55 -3.47
C GLY A 157 -3.03 12.64 -3.22
N GLU A 158 -4.17 12.30 -2.62
CA GLU A 158 -5.18 13.29 -2.22
C GLU A 158 -4.65 14.22 -1.11
N ILE A 159 -3.92 13.67 -0.14
CA ILE A 159 -3.29 14.45 0.94
C ILE A 159 -2.25 15.40 0.34
N ALA A 160 -1.43 14.91 -0.57
CA ALA A 160 -0.43 15.70 -1.28
C ALA A 160 -1.10 16.79 -2.14
N ALA A 161 -2.14 16.46 -2.90
CA ALA A 161 -2.90 17.44 -3.69
C ALA A 161 -3.39 18.59 -2.80
N LYS A 162 -4.06 18.29 -1.71
CA LYS A 162 -4.54 19.31 -0.74
C LYS A 162 -3.41 20.09 -0.07
N LYS A 163 -2.21 19.52 0.05
CA LYS A 163 -1.04 20.20 0.61
C LYS A 163 -0.40 21.17 -0.38
N PHE A 164 -0.21 20.74 -1.63
CA PHE A 164 0.56 21.49 -2.63
C PHE A 164 -0.30 22.45 -3.48
N PHE A 165 -1.59 22.16 -3.66
CA PHE A 165 -2.50 22.95 -4.48
C PHE A 165 -3.54 23.63 -3.60
N LYS A 166 -3.40 24.97 -3.43
CA LYS A 166 -4.29 25.79 -2.61
C LYS A 166 -5.27 26.59 -3.44
N ASN A 167 -4.89 26.90 -4.68
CA ASN A 167 -5.64 27.75 -5.60
C ASN A 167 -6.30 26.94 -6.73
N ALA A 168 -5.69 25.83 -7.13
CA ALA A 168 -6.27 24.94 -8.11
C ALA A 168 -7.45 24.13 -7.54
N LYS A 169 -8.42 23.79 -8.41
CA LYS A 169 -9.53 22.91 -8.06
C LYS A 169 -9.03 21.47 -7.94
N ILE A 170 -9.34 20.79 -6.83
CA ILE A 170 -9.02 19.36 -6.62
C ILE A 170 -10.31 18.56 -6.79
N VAL A 171 -10.23 17.47 -7.60
CA VAL A 171 -11.34 16.52 -7.81
C VAL A 171 -10.80 15.12 -7.57
N THR A 172 -11.55 14.30 -6.82
CA THR A 172 -11.19 12.91 -6.50
C THR A 172 -12.09 11.91 -7.23
N PHE A 173 -11.52 10.75 -7.57
CA PHE A 173 -12.19 9.65 -8.24
C PHE A 173 -12.00 8.35 -7.46
N GLU A 174 -12.90 7.40 -7.62
CA GLU A 174 -12.83 6.08 -6.97
C GLU A 174 -11.61 5.27 -7.45
N THR A 175 -11.26 5.40 -8.75
CA THR A 175 -10.11 4.70 -9.33
C THR A 175 -9.10 5.66 -9.92
N GLU A 176 -7.83 5.24 -9.96
CA GLU A 176 -6.76 5.97 -10.66
C GLU A 176 -7.01 6.04 -12.16
N SER A 177 -7.63 5.00 -12.75
CA SER A 177 -7.98 4.96 -14.17
C SER A 177 -9.04 6.00 -14.55
N ASP A 178 -10.04 6.24 -13.70
CA ASP A 178 -11.02 7.29 -13.90
C ASP A 178 -10.37 8.67 -13.79
N ALA A 179 -9.51 8.86 -12.79
CA ALA A 179 -8.78 10.11 -12.61
C ALA A 179 -7.94 10.49 -13.84
N ILE A 180 -7.10 9.57 -14.33
CA ILE A 180 -6.25 9.86 -15.50
C ILE A 180 -7.06 10.04 -16.78
N SER A 181 -8.21 9.36 -16.91
CA SER A 181 -9.10 9.52 -18.05
C SER A 181 -9.64 10.95 -18.16
N GLU A 182 -9.89 11.64 -17.06
CA GLU A 182 -10.30 13.04 -17.07
C GLU A 182 -9.20 13.96 -17.63
N VAL A 183 -7.91 13.67 -17.36
CA VAL A 183 -6.78 14.41 -17.95
C VAL A 183 -6.68 14.14 -19.45
N LEU A 184 -6.76 12.86 -19.86
CA LEU A 184 -6.70 12.45 -21.26
C LEU A 184 -7.85 13.04 -22.10
N ASN A 185 -9.01 13.22 -21.50
CA ASN A 185 -10.19 13.80 -22.13
C ASN A 185 -10.22 15.34 -22.07
N GLY A 186 -9.18 15.99 -21.52
CA GLY A 186 -9.07 17.44 -21.42
C GLY A 186 -9.97 18.10 -20.37
N LYS A 187 -10.65 17.32 -19.52
CA LYS A 187 -11.54 17.83 -18.46
C LYS A 187 -10.78 18.19 -17.18
N ALA A 188 -9.56 17.67 -17.00
CA ALA A 188 -8.64 18.05 -15.95
C ALA A 188 -7.27 18.38 -16.55
N ASP A 189 -6.47 19.14 -15.81
CA ASP A 189 -5.17 19.63 -16.28
C ASP A 189 -4.02 18.70 -15.89
N ALA A 190 -4.11 18.09 -14.71
CA ALA A 190 -3.10 17.18 -14.22
C ALA A 190 -3.67 16.17 -13.21
N MET A 191 -2.99 15.02 -13.09
CA MET A 191 -3.21 14.01 -12.06
C MET A 191 -1.98 13.94 -11.15
N ILE A 192 -2.19 13.91 -9.84
CA ILE A 192 -1.17 13.54 -8.86
C ILE A 192 -1.40 12.11 -8.40
N TYR A 193 -0.36 11.28 -8.52
CA TYR A 193 -0.39 9.88 -8.09
C TYR A 193 1.02 9.33 -7.92
N ASP A 194 1.14 8.07 -7.51
CA ASP A 194 2.38 7.40 -7.20
C ASP A 194 3.30 7.27 -8.42
N GLN A 195 4.58 7.57 -8.21
CA GLN A 195 5.59 7.61 -9.28
C GLN A 195 5.66 6.32 -10.11
N PRO A 196 5.68 5.10 -9.55
CA PRO A 196 5.76 3.89 -10.37
C PRO A 196 4.56 3.74 -11.33
N TYR A 197 3.34 4.01 -10.83
CA TYR A 197 2.15 4.00 -11.69
C TYR A 197 2.26 5.04 -12.80
N ASN A 198 2.63 6.27 -12.46
CA ASN A 198 2.76 7.36 -13.41
C ASN A 198 3.80 7.05 -14.49
N SER A 199 4.97 6.53 -14.11
CA SER A 199 6.05 6.16 -15.04
C SER A 199 5.61 5.09 -16.03
N ILE A 200 4.99 4.02 -15.53
CA ILE A 200 4.50 2.92 -16.38
C ILE A 200 3.37 3.40 -17.30
N PHE A 201 2.43 4.18 -16.77
CA PHE A 201 1.33 4.73 -17.58
C PHE A 201 1.85 5.63 -18.70
N MET A 202 2.87 6.45 -18.43
CA MET A 202 3.52 7.30 -19.43
C MET A 202 4.14 6.47 -20.55
N ASP A 203 4.84 5.40 -20.20
CA ASP A 203 5.50 4.52 -21.19
C ASP A 203 4.50 3.78 -22.08
N GLU A 204 3.35 3.43 -21.50
CA GLU A 204 2.32 2.65 -22.18
C GLU A 204 1.37 3.50 -23.03
N LYS A 205 0.79 4.55 -22.43
CA LYS A 205 -0.36 5.30 -22.99
C LYS A 205 -0.17 6.81 -23.03
N GLY A 206 0.81 7.33 -22.29
CA GLY A 206 0.96 8.75 -22.03
C GLY A 206 1.84 9.51 -23.02
N LYS A 207 2.80 8.86 -23.71
CA LYS A 207 3.91 9.49 -24.45
C LYS A 207 3.52 10.66 -25.38
N ASP A 208 2.40 10.56 -26.07
CA ASP A 208 1.98 11.57 -27.04
C ASP A 208 0.97 12.59 -26.48
N LYS A 209 0.41 12.34 -25.32
CA LYS A 209 -0.71 13.10 -24.74
C LYS A 209 -0.39 13.79 -23.43
N LEU A 210 0.58 13.27 -22.70
CA LEU A 210 0.90 13.71 -21.34
C LEU A 210 2.37 14.08 -21.19
N ILE A 211 2.68 14.83 -20.14
CA ILE A 211 4.02 15.09 -19.63
C ILE A 211 4.08 14.58 -18.19
N HIS A 212 5.14 13.90 -17.83
CA HIS A 212 5.42 13.46 -16.48
C HIS A 212 6.42 14.42 -15.81
N LEU A 213 5.96 15.14 -14.80
CA LEU A 213 6.84 15.84 -13.87
C LEU A 213 7.30 14.82 -12.83
N ASP A 214 8.38 14.13 -13.11
CA ASP A 214 8.87 12.92 -12.42
C ASP A 214 9.58 13.20 -11.09
N LYS A 215 9.82 14.48 -10.77
CA LYS A 215 10.41 14.85 -9.48
C LYS A 215 9.41 14.60 -8.35
N PRO A 216 9.71 13.69 -7.41
CA PRO A 216 8.81 13.39 -6.31
C PRO A 216 8.50 14.60 -5.43
N LEU A 217 7.23 14.78 -5.09
CA LEU A 217 6.73 15.82 -4.18
C LEU A 217 6.73 15.36 -2.72
N THR A 218 6.70 14.05 -2.49
CA THR A 218 6.57 13.43 -1.17
C THR A 218 7.57 12.30 -0.99
N TYR A 219 7.68 11.83 0.24
CA TYR A 219 8.40 10.62 0.64
C TYR A 219 7.37 9.60 1.12
N GLU A 220 7.19 8.51 0.39
CA GLU A 220 6.14 7.53 0.56
C GLU A 220 6.75 6.14 0.85
N PRO A 221 7.06 5.79 2.10
CA PRO A 221 7.47 4.44 2.44
C PRO A 221 6.25 3.51 2.37
N LEU A 222 6.29 2.50 1.52
CA LEU A 222 5.25 1.48 1.41
C LEU A 222 5.54 0.33 2.37
N GLY A 223 4.52 -0.12 3.09
CA GLY A 223 4.64 -1.20 4.06
C GLY A 223 3.41 -2.10 4.08
N TRP A 224 3.63 -3.36 4.42
CA TRP A 224 2.54 -4.30 4.63
C TRP A 224 1.89 -4.07 5.99
N ALA A 225 0.56 -4.06 6.01
CA ALA A 225 -0.19 -3.69 7.20
C ALA A 225 -0.87 -4.88 7.87
N ILE A 226 -0.79 -4.93 9.19
CA ILE A 226 -1.39 -5.95 10.04
C ILE A 226 -2.23 -5.33 11.16
N ARG A 227 -3.05 -6.12 11.83
CA ARG A 227 -3.78 -5.71 13.03
C ARG A 227 -2.82 -5.30 14.15
N LYS A 228 -3.24 -4.36 14.98
CA LYS A 228 -2.48 -3.97 16.18
C LYS A 228 -2.40 -5.09 17.20
N GLY A 229 -1.33 -5.05 18.00
CA GLY A 229 -1.15 -5.98 19.13
C GLY A 229 -0.61 -7.35 18.74
N ASP A 230 -0.01 -7.50 17.55
CA ASP A 230 0.58 -8.74 17.06
C ASP A 230 2.11 -8.57 16.82
N PRO A 231 2.91 -8.49 17.88
CA PRO A 231 4.36 -8.34 17.76
C PRO A 231 5.04 -9.56 17.13
N ASP A 232 4.44 -10.73 17.26
CA ASP A 232 4.96 -11.98 16.75
C ASP A 232 4.91 -12.01 15.22
N PHE A 233 3.75 -11.73 14.66
CA PHE A 233 3.59 -11.62 13.21
C PHE A 233 4.41 -10.47 12.63
N LEU A 234 4.46 -9.32 13.31
CA LEU A 234 5.29 -8.18 12.90
C LEU A 234 6.78 -8.54 12.82
N ASN A 235 7.29 -9.23 13.86
CA ASN A 235 8.68 -9.68 13.87
C ASN A 235 8.99 -10.67 12.74
N TRP A 236 8.09 -11.62 12.47
CA TRP A 236 8.23 -12.56 11.37
C TRP A 236 8.28 -11.84 10.01
N LEU A 237 7.38 -10.86 9.78
CA LEU A 237 7.34 -10.06 8.55
C LEU A 237 8.63 -9.28 8.33
N ASN A 238 9.15 -8.63 9.39
CA ASN A 238 10.38 -7.86 9.29
C ASN A 238 11.60 -8.78 9.05
N ASN A 239 11.63 -9.99 9.63
CA ASN A 239 12.64 -10.98 9.32
C ASN A 239 12.55 -11.45 7.87
N PHE A 240 11.34 -11.74 7.39
CA PHE A 240 11.10 -12.12 5.99
C PHE A 240 11.58 -11.03 5.01
N LEU A 241 11.28 -9.75 5.29
CA LEU A 241 11.75 -8.63 4.48
C LEU A 241 13.28 -8.55 4.44
N ARG A 242 13.95 -8.61 5.60
CA ARG A 242 15.41 -8.60 5.67
C ARG A 242 16.03 -9.73 4.87
N GLN A 243 15.53 -10.94 5.04
CA GLN A 243 16.05 -12.12 4.30
C GLN A 243 15.81 -11.99 2.79
N SER A 244 14.67 -11.41 2.37
CA SER A 244 14.38 -11.20 0.96
C SER A 244 15.29 -10.13 0.29
N GLN A 245 15.88 -9.24 1.09
CA GLN A 245 16.77 -8.16 0.62
C GLN A 245 18.26 -8.51 0.75
N GLU A 246 18.64 -9.41 1.68
CA GLU A 246 20.04 -9.69 2.03
C GLU A 246 20.67 -10.83 1.23
N ASP A 247 19.94 -11.51 0.36
CA ASP A 247 20.52 -12.57 -0.46
C ASP A 247 21.51 -11.98 -1.44
N LYS A 248 22.81 -12.09 -1.11
CA LYS A 248 23.93 -11.29 -1.63
C LYS A 248 24.27 -11.51 -3.11
N VAL A 249 23.60 -12.41 -3.80
CA VAL A 249 23.88 -12.67 -5.23
C VAL A 249 22.84 -11.96 -6.12
N VAL A 250 21.57 -12.12 -5.86
CA VAL A 250 20.42 -11.32 -6.34
C VAL A 250 19.29 -11.63 -5.37
N GLY A 251 18.97 -10.71 -4.46
CA GLY A 251 17.87 -10.91 -3.51
C GLY A 251 16.53 -11.07 -4.23
N PHE A 252 15.63 -11.88 -3.68
CA PHE A 252 14.31 -12.09 -4.28
C PHE A 252 13.54 -10.78 -4.50
N SER A 253 13.71 -9.80 -3.61
CA SER A 253 13.13 -8.46 -3.78
C SER A 253 13.71 -7.73 -4.99
N ASP A 254 15.01 -7.89 -5.29
CA ASP A 254 15.66 -7.26 -6.44
C ASP A 254 15.19 -7.88 -7.74
N GLU A 255 15.03 -9.23 -7.79
CA GLU A 255 14.43 -9.92 -8.94
C GLU A 255 13.02 -9.43 -9.24
N LEU A 256 12.22 -9.22 -8.18
CA LEU A 256 10.87 -8.69 -8.35
C LEU A 256 10.84 -7.21 -8.73
N TYR A 257 11.80 -6.43 -8.22
CA TYR A 257 11.95 -5.03 -8.61
C TYR A 257 12.26 -4.94 -10.11
N GLU A 258 13.26 -5.67 -10.58
CA GLU A 258 13.58 -5.75 -12.03
C GLU A 258 12.38 -6.22 -12.84
N LYS A 259 11.72 -7.29 -12.42
CA LYS A 259 10.58 -7.89 -13.12
C LYS A 259 9.38 -6.94 -13.24
N TRP A 260 9.06 -6.17 -12.21
CA TRP A 260 7.80 -5.44 -12.15
C TRP A 260 7.95 -3.92 -12.30
N LEU A 261 9.09 -3.34 -11.86
CA LEU A 261 9.29 -1.89 -11.87
C LEU A 261 10.24 -1.43 -12.98
N VAL A 262 11.14 -2.30 -13.48
CA VAL A 262 12.10 -1.98 -14.54
C VAL A 262 11.68 -2.60 -15.87
N ASP A 263 11.49 -3.93 -15.92
CA ASP A 263 10.97 -4.62 -17.09
C ASP A 263 9.47 -4.37 -17.24
N THR A 264 9.05 -3.79 -18.36
CA THR A 264 7.64 -3.51 -18.66
C THR A 264 7.00 -4.55 -19.59
N SER A 265 7.68 -5.65 -19.91
CA SER A 265 7.19 -6.71 -20.81
C SER A 265 5.87 -7.36 -20.33
N TRP A 266 5.61 -7.35 -19.03
CA TRP A 266 4.37 -7.84 -18.41
C TRP A 266 3.13 -7.03 -18.82
N LEU A 267 3.30 -5.78 -19.30
CA LEU A 267 2.17 -4.95 -19.77
C LEU A 267 1.37 -5.66 -20.88
N GLN A 268 2.04 -6.42 -21.75
CA GLN A 268 1.36 -7.23 -22.78
C GLN A 268 0.36 -8.24 -22.21
N ARG A 269 0.46 -8.59 -20.93
CA ARG A 269 -0.46 -9.50 -20.24
C ARG A 269 -1.66 -8.78 -19.63
N VAL A 270 -1.57 -7.47 -19.42
CA VAL A 270 -2.58 -6.63 -18.75
C VAL A 270 -3.46 -5.89 -19.76
N GLN A 271 -2.94 -5.58 -20.92
CA GLN A 271 -3.61 -4.83 -22.01
C GLN A 271 -4.54 -5.63 -22.88
#